data_2bf96591f66ddefd98efb90772ea206e
#
_entry.id   2bf96591f66ddefd98efb90772ea206e
#
_cell.length_a   1.000
_cell.length_b   1.000
_cell.length_c   1.000
_cell.angle_alpha   90.00
_cell.angle_beta   90.00
_cell.angle_gamma   90.00
#
_symmetry.space_group_name_H-M   'P 1'
#
loop_
_entity.id
_entity.type
_entity.pdbx_description
1 polymer ?
#
loop_
_entity_poly.entity_id
_entity_poly.type
_entity_poly.pdbx_seq_one_letter_code
_entity_poly.pdbx_strand_id
1 'polypeptide(L)'
;MKVKNTSICILASLFLASCAGSGVKQTSDGVVVTIPQQEQTDVKQIRLQVKGEKLIRVSATPENKFSDRESLIIVPQESQTPFSVEQTDSTVSLLTSEVRATVCKNTGEVVFSDLEGNVILAENQGGGKTFSPIEVEGKKQYSVRQVFESANDEAFYGLGQHQSDEFNYKGKNEELFQYNTKVSVPFIVSNKGYGILWDSYSLARFGNPNDYKQLGEVFKLYDKKGEEGAVTGTYIPDKATGMETLVRREDSLYFEHLVRKTLDRVVNLPEKFPYKGATVLYEGDIEPSESGEFKFILYYAGYMKVYIDNELVVPERWRTAWNPNSYKFSCNLEAGKKVPLKIEWLPDGGVSYCGLRVMAPVDAEEQGKQSWWSEMNPEIDYYFVAGDDMDEVISGYRTLTGKAQVMPKWAMGYWQSRERYKTQDEILSTLKEFRNRQIPIDNIVQDWSYWPEESWGSHEFDMERFPDPQAMVDSIHALNAKVMISVWPKFYSSTAHYKEFD
;
A
#
# COMPACT_ATOMS: atom_id res chain seq x y z
N MET A 1 -8.85 -67.36 47.01
CA MET A 1 -7.74 -67.06 46.11
C MET A 1 -7.96 -65.63 45.60
N LYS A 2 -7.23 -64.67 46.16
CA LYS A 2 -7.35 -63.20 45.78
C LYS A 2 -6.29 -62.92 44.76
N VAL A 3 -6.71 -62.49 43.56
CA VAL A 3 -5.84 -61.96 42.49
C VAL A 3 -5.63 -60.48 42.76
N LYS A 4 -4.39 -60.05 42.97
CA LYS A 4 -3.99 -58.62 43.08
C LYS A 4 -3.76 -58.08 41.67
N ASN A 5 -4.54 -57.07 41.30
CA ASN A 5 -4.25 -56.24 40.13
C ASN A 5 -3.16 -55.23 40.50
N THR A 6 -2.01 -55.30 39.83
CA THR A 6 -0.92 -54.37 39.95
C THR A 6 -1.08 -53.36 38.74
N SER A 7 -1.52 -52.16 39.03
CA SER A 7 -1.52 -51.05 38.03
C SER A 7 -0.10 -50.52 37.86
N ILE A 8 0.43 -50.65 36.67
CA ILE A 8 1.70 -50.04 36.27
C ILE A 8 1.37 -48.62 35.79
N CYS A 9 1.71 -47.61 36.61
CA CYS A 9 1.76 -46.24 36.16
C CYS A 9 3.01 -46.02 35.30
N ILE A 10 2.85 -45.86 34.00
CA ILE A 10 3.92 -45.37 33.11
C ILE A 10 4.01 -43.87 33.32
N LEU A 11 5.00 -43.39 34.07
CA LEU A 11 5.41 -42.01 34.09
C LEU A 11 6.11 -41.70 32.76
N ALA A 12 5.43 -40.93 31.89
CA ALA A 12 6.07 -40.29 30.75
C ALA A 12 6.95 -39.16 31.28
N SER A 13 8.23 -39.41 31.40
CA SER A 13 9.23 -38.39 31.71
C SER A 13 9.41 -37.50 30.49
N LEU A 14 8.84 -36.28 30.54
CA LEU A 14 9.23 -35.22 29.63
C LEU A 14 10.70 -34.89 29.92
N PHE A 15 11.59 -35.33 29.05
CA PHE A 15 12.95 -34.81 28.99
C PHE A 15 12.90 -33.38 28.42
N LEU A 16 12.86 -32.38 29.28
CA LEU A 16 13.27 -31.04 28.97
C LEU A 16 14.80 -31.03 28.84
N ALA A 17 15.30 -31.39 27.66
CA ALA A 17 16.71 -31.19 27.33
C ALA A 17 16.94 -29.66 27.17
N SER A 18 17.36 -29.03 28.25
CA SER A 18 17.96 -27.70 28.25
C SER A 18 19.28 -27.78 27.50
N CYS A 19 19.27 -27.51 26.18
CA CYS A 19 20.48 -27.26 25.42
C CYS A 19 20.93 -25.80 25.66
N ALA A 20 21.65 -25.59 26.76
CA ALA A 20 22.45 -24.39 26.93
C ALA A 20 23.63 -24.46 25.95
N GLY A 21 23.57 -23.70 24.83
CA GLY A 21 24.70 -23.58 23.88
C GLY A 21 24.33 -23.58 22.39
N SER A 22 23.08 -23.86 21.98
CA SER A 22 22.76 -24.07 20.57
C SER A 22 22.24 -22.82 19.82
N GLY A 23 22.04 -21.69 20.50
CA GLY A 23 21.39 -20.51 19.86
C GLY A 23 19.93 -20.72 19.47
N VAL A 24 19.32 -21.84 19.89
CA VAL A 24 17.94 -22.21 19.58
C VAL A 24 17.14 -22.35 20.86
N LYS A 25 16.00 -21.67 20.93
CA LYS A 25 15.08 -21.72 22.10
C LYS A 25 13.67 -22.04 21.64
N GLN A 26 13.15 -23.18 21.99
CA GLN A 26 11.74 -23.53 21.78
C GLN A 26 10.87 -22.75 22.77
N THR A 27 9.72 -22.25 22.30
CA THR A 27 8.68 -21.57 23.08
C THR A 27 7.39 -22.39 23.07
N SER A 28 6.37 -21.93 23.79
CA SER A 28 5.06 -22.62 23.83
C SER A 28 4.34 -22.62 22.48
N ASP A 29 4.67 -21.66 21.60
CA ASP A 29 4.01 -21.43 20.32
C ASP A 29 4.98 -21.44 19.12
N GLY A 30 6.25 -21.84 19.32
CA GLY A 30 7.21 -21.88 18.24
C GLY A 30 8.67 -22.02 18.65
N VAL A 31 9.56 -21.34 17.92
CA VAL A 31 11.00 -21.40 18.14
C VAL A 31 11.67 -20.06 17.85
N VAL A 32 12.69 -19.73 18.63
CA VAL A 32 13.60 -18.59 18.40
C VAL A 32 14.97 -19.13 18.04
N VAL A 33 15.53 -18.64 16.95
CA VAL A 33 16.87 -18.98 16.44
C VAL A 33 17.76 -17.75 16.50
N THR A 34 18.92 -17.86 17.15
CA THR A 34 19.94 -16.81 17.16
C THR A 34 20.86 -16.98 15.96
N ILE A 35 21.05 -15.92 15.21
CA ILE A 35 21.87 -15.86 13.99
C ILE A 35 23.17 -15.15 14.33
N PRO A 36 24.34 -15.62 13.88
CA PRO A 36 25.61 -14.92 14.03
C PRO A 36 25.57 -13.58 13.26
N GLN A 37 25.75 -12.47 13.96
CA GLN A 37 25.87 -11.15 13.36
C GLN A 37 27.32 -10.85 12.98
N GLN A 38 27.56 -10.25 11.83
CA GLN A 38 28.84 -9.65 11.44
C GLN A 38 28.81 -8.15 11.71
N GLU A 39 27.68 -7.51 11.41
CA GLU A 39 27.42 -6.10 11.69
C GLU A 39 26.22 -5.93 12.62
N GLN A 40 26.16 -4.80 13.33
CA GLN A 40 25.08 -4.52 14.29
C GLN A 40 23.69 -4.50 13.65
N THR A 41 23.61 -4.23 12.36
CA THR A 41 22.38 -4.17 11.57
C THR A 41 22.01 -5.48 10.91
N ASP A 42 22.85 -6.52 11.01
CA ASP A 42 22.48 -7.85 10.55
C ASP A 42 21.41 -8.45 11.45
N VAL A 43 20.59 -9.34 10.89
CA VAL A 43 19.62 -10.09 11.67
C VAL A 43 20.32 -10.87 12.79
N LYS A 44 19.82 -10.75 14.01
CA LYS A 44 20.32 -11.45 15.19
C LYS A 44 19.43 -12.56 15.67
N GLN A 45 18.13 -12.34 15.59
CA GLN A 45 17.16 -13.33 16.03
C GLN A 45 16.03 -13.47 15.00
N ILE A 46 15.61 -14.72 14.81
CA ILE A 46 14.42 -15.08 14.05
C ILE A 46 13.51 -15.86 14.98
N ARG A 47 12.24 -15.49 14.99
CA ARG A 47 11.18 -16.19 15.71
C ARG A 47 10.17 -16.73 14.71
N LEU A 48 9.93 -18.04 14.76
CA LEU A 48 8.83 -18.69 14.08
C LEU A 48 7.74 -19.01 15.11
N GLN A 49 6.51 -18.60 14.83
CA GLN A 49 5.35 -18.87 15.69
C GLN A 49 4.24 -19.53 14.88
N VAL A 50 3.68 -20.61 15.41
CA VAL A 50 2.54 -21.31 14.81
C VAL A 50 1.26 -20.53 15.13
N LYS A 51 0.49 -20.20 14.10
CA LYS A 51 -0.82 -19.55 14.20
C LYS A 51 -1.96 -20.43 13.69
N GLY A 52 -1.62 -21.54 13.05
CA GLY A 52 -2.52 -22.57 12.53
C GLY A 52 -1.71 -23.63 11.80
N GLU A 53 -2.36 -24.67 11.31
CA GLU A 53 -1.69 -25.78 10.62
C GLU A 53 -0.96 -25.32 9.35
N LYS A 54 -1.52 -24.32 8.63
CA LYS A 54 -0.97 -23.69 7.43
C LYS A 54 -0.52 -22.23 7.66
N LEU A 55 -0.42 -21.79 8.92
CA LEU A 55 -0.19 -20.39 9.29
C LEU A 55 1.04 -20.24 10.18
N ILE A 56 2.09 -19.59 9.69
CA ILE A 56 3.34 -19.34 10.43
C ILE A 56 3.63 -17.84 10.45
N ARG A 57 3.83 -17.27 11.65
CA ARG A 57 4.39 -15.91 11.81
C ARG A 57 5.91 -15.98 11.86
N VAL A 58 6.55 -15.08 11.13
CA VAL A 58 7.99 -14.85 11.18
C VAL A 58 8.25 -13.44 11.68
N SER A 59 9.04 -13.36 12.76
CA SER A 59 9.59 -12.07 13.20
C SER A 59 11.11 -12.14 13.15
N ALA A 60 11.76 -11.07 12.68
CA ALA A 60 13.21 -10.98 12.60
C ALA A 60 13.69 -9.62 13.11
N THR A 61 14.74 -9.61 13.93
CA THR A 61 15.27 -8.39 14.54
C THR A 61 16.80 -8.42 14.62
N PRO A 62 17.49 -7.25 14.48
CA PRO A 62 18.91 -7.15 14.79
C PRO A 62 19.19 -7.03 16.29
N GLU A 63 18.15 -6.91 17.10
CA GLU A 63 18.23 -6.69 18.54
C GLU A 63 18.27 -8.01 19.34
N ASN A 64 18.56 -7.90 20.65
CA ASN A 64 18.52 -9.02 21.60
C ASN A 64 17.10 -9.41 22.03
N LYS A 65 16.11 -8.60 21.70
CA LYS A 65 14.71 -8.76 22.12
C LYS A 65 13.78 -8.35 20.99
N PHE A 66 12.74 -9.15 20.77
CA PHE A 66 11.65 -8.77 19.87
C PHE A 66 10.80 -7.64 20.45
N SER A 67 10.13 -6.92 19.60
CA SER A 67 9.16 -5.91 19.99
C SER A 67 8.01 -6.52 20.81
N ASP A 68 7.57 -5.79 21.82
CA ASP A 68 6.36 -6.12 22.59
C ASP A 68 5.08 -5.56 21.93
N ARG A 69 5.19 -5.01 20.69
CA ARG A 69 4.07 -4.45 19.96
C ARG A 69 3.03 -5.53 19.64
N GLU A 70 1.81 -5.30 20.06
CA GLU A 70 0.67 -6.11 19.65
C GLU A 70 0.20 -5.72 18.25
N SER A 71 -0.20 -6.70 17.45
CA SER A 71 -0.78 -6.44 16.14
C SER A 71 -2.20 -5.89 16.27
N LEU A 72 -2.52 -4.83 15.53
CA LEU A 72 -3.88 -4.26 15.47
C LEU A 72 -4.79 -5.02 14.47
N ILE A 73 -4.23 -5.88 13.63
CA ILE A 73 -4.95 -6.57 12.56
C ILE A 73 -5.12 -8.06 12.81
N ILE A 74 -4.37 -8.62 13.75
CA ILE A 74 -4.43 -10.05 14.08
C ILE A 74 -5.34 -10.24 15.27
N VAL A 75 -6.38 -11.05 15.10
CA VAL A 75 -7.27 -11.42 16.20
C VAL A 75 -6.63 -12.51 17.07
N PRO A 76 -6.95 -12.56 18.37
CA PRO A 76 -6.49 -13.64 19.24
C PRO A 76 -6.86 -15.01 18.68
N GLN A 77 -5.92 -15.95 18.68
CA GLN A 77 -6.15 -17.34 18.26
C GLN A 77 -6.52 -18.18 19.50
N GLU A 78 -7.66 -18.86 19.43
CA GLU A 78 -8.20 -19.61 20.57
C GLU A 78 -7.57 -21.01 20.76
N SER A 79 -7.03 -21.61 19.70
CA SER A 79 -6.48 -22.95 19.74
C SER A 79 -4.97 -22.98 19.56
N GLN A 80 -4.30 -23.85 20.34
CA GLN A 80 -2.89 -24.17 20.15
C GLN A 80 -2.78 -25.29 19.11
N THR A 81 -2.20 -24.95 17.95
CA THR A 81 -1.88 -25.94 16.92
C THR A 81 -0.65 -26.75 17.35
N PRO A 82 -0.68 -28.07 17.34
CA PRO A 82 0.48 -28.91 17.62
C PRO A 82 1.61 -28.67 16.61
N PHE A 83 2.83 -28.65 17.06
CA PHE A 83 4.03 -28.55 16.24
C PHE A 83 5.21 -29.31 16.81
N SER A 84 6.20 -29.56 15.97
CA SER A 84 7.49 -30.12 16.38
C SER A 84 8.63 -29.24 15.87
N VAL A 85 9.80 -29.37 16.49
CA VAL A 85 11.03 -28.69 16.10
C VAL A 85 12.12 -29.72 15.85
N GLU A 86 12.68 -29.66 14.63
CA GLU A 86 13.81 -30.47 14.22
C GLU A 86 15.05 -29.58 14.06
N GLN A 87 16.23 -30.12 14.37
CA GLN A 87 17.49 -29.41 14.26
C GLN A 87 18.54 -30.26 13.57
N THR A 88 19.31 -29.61 12.70
CA THR A 88 20.58 -30.13 12.17
C THR A 88 21.70 -29.16 12.57
N ASP A 89 22.92 -29.43 12.10
CA ASP A 89 24.07 -28.54 12.33
C ASP A 89 23.82 -27.15 11.71
N SER A 90 23.13 -27.07 10.57
CA SER A 90 22.96 -25.86 9.76
C SER A 90 21.54 -25.28 9.78
N THR A 91 20.53 -26.03 10.21
CA THR A 91 19.11 -25.60 10.12
C THR A 91 18.32 -25.85 11.39
N VAL A 92 17.22 -25.11 11.54
CA VAL A 92 16.14 -25.37 12.50
C VAL A 92 14.85 -25.37 11.73
N SER A 93 14.06 -26.43 11.83
CA SER A 93 12.76 -26.57 11.18
C SER A 93 11.65 -26.65 12.21
N LEU A 94 10.62 -25.82 12.03
CA LEU A 94 9.35 -25.91 12.74
C LEU A 94 8.35 -26.58 11.80
N LEU A 95 7.68 -27.63 12.29
CA LEU A 95 6.73 -28.44 11.52
C LEU A 95 5.36 -28.43 12.18
N THR A 96 4.34 -28.14 11.40
CA THR A 96 2.94 -28.43 11.72
C THR A 96 2.51 -29.75 11.06
N SER A 97 1.20 -30.05 11.03
CA SER A 97 0.65 -31.18 10.26
C SER A 97 0.64 -30.93 8.74
N GLU A 98 0.85 -29.68 8.29
CA GLU A 98 0.65 -29.26 6.89
C GLU A 98 1.89 -28.61 6.26
N VAL A 99 2.67 -27.87 7.04
CA VAL A 99 3.79 -27.09 6.52
C VAL A 99 5.04 -27.20 7.38
N ARG A 100 6.18 -26.99 6.75
CA ARG A 100 7.50 -26.90 7.36
C ARG A 100 8.07 -25.49 7.11
N ALA A 101 8.53 -24.80 8.16
CA ALA A 101 9.32 -23.57 8.07
C ALA A 101 10.73 -23.83 8.57
N THR A 102 11.73 -23.68 7.70
CA THR A 102 13.14 -24.01 7.98
C THR A 102 13.98 -22.73 8.00
N VAL A 103 14.71 -22.50 9.10
CA VAL A 103 15.65 -21.38 9.27
C VAL A 103 17.07 -21.89 9.06
N CYS A 104 17.83 -21.25 8.18
CA CYS A 104 19.28 -21.43 8.07
C CYS A 104 19.98 -20.71 9.24
N LYS A 105 20.73 -21.44 10.06
CA LYS A 105 21.41 -20.88 11.24
C LYS A 105 22.51 -19.87 10.93
N ASN A 106 23.06 -19.90 9.73
CA ASN A 106 24.17 -19.02 9.33
C ASN A 106 23.70 -17.70 8.74
N THR A 107 22.57 -17.71 8.01
CA THR A 107 22.11 -16.56 7.23
C THR A 107 20.79 -15.99 7.74
N GLY A 108 20.02 -16.78 8.51
CA GLY A 108 18.67 -16.40 8.90
C GLY A 108 17.66 -16.51 7.76
N GLU A 109 17.99 -17.14 6.64
CA GLU A 109 17.05 -17.43 5.56
C GLU A 109 15.94 -18.36 6.04
N VAL A 110 14.70 -18.05 5.72
CA VAL A 110 13.53 -18.88 6.01
C VAL A 110 12.96 -19.45 4.73
N VAL A 111 12.78 -20.78 4.71
CA VAL A 111 12.17 -21.50 3.59
C VAL A 111 10.93 -22.24 4.08
N PHE A 112 9.83 -22.07 3.38
CA PHE A 112 8.57 -22.77 3.60
C PHE A 112 8.41 -23.88 2.56
N SER A 113 8.06 -25.06 3.03
CA SER A 113 7.80 -26.23 2.18
C SER A 113 6.58 -27.02 2.69
N ASP A 114 6.06 -27.89 1.83
CA ASP A 114 5.19 -28.97 2.29
C ASP A 114 6.00 -30.02 3.11
N LEU A 115 5.33 -31.06 3.58
CA LEU A 115 5.96 -32.13 4.37
C LEU A 115 6.82 -33.06 3.51
N GLU A 116 6.60 -33.13 2.21
CA GLU A 116 7.39 -33.86 1.24
C GLU A 116 8.69 -33.12 0.87
N GLY A 117 8.82 -31.83 1.24
CA GLY A 117 9.99 -31.00 1.00
C GLY A 117 9.91 -30.16 -0.29
N ASN A 118 8.76 -30.10 -0.95
CA ASN A 118 8.57 -29.18 -2.08
C ASN A 118 8.48 -27.74 -1.56
N VAL A 119 9.32 -26.85 -2.08
CA VAL A 119 9.36 -25.46 -1.66
C VAL A 119 8.10 -24.73 -2.13
N ILE A 120 7.40 -24.09 -1.20
CA ILE A 120 6.25 -23.23 -1.45
C ILE A 120 6.71 -21.77 -1.61
N LEU A 121 7.55 -21.31 -0.66
CA LEU A 121 8.12 -19.96 -0.64
C LEU A 121 9.51 -19.99 -0.01
N ALA A 122 10.46 -19.28 -0.58
CA ALA A 122 11.77 -19.06 0.01
C ALA A 122 12.06 -17.57 0.16
N GLU A 123 12.64 -17.18 1.27
CA GLU A 123 13.30 -15.86 1.34
C GLU A 123 14.51 -15.87 0.38
N ASN A 124 14.97 -14.67 -0.02
CA ASN A 124 16.13 -14.54 -0.89
C ASN A 124 17.33 -15.29 -0.30
N GLN A 125 18.09 -15.95 -1.16
CA GLN A 125 19.30 -16.64 -0.75
C GLN A 125 20.20 -15.74 0.12
N GLY A 126 20.60 -16.24 1.29
CA GLY A 126 21.31 -15.45 2.29
C GLY A 126 20.44 -14.66 3.25
N GLY A 127 19.09 -14.81 3.19
CA GLY A 127 18.12 -14.26 4.13
C GLY A 127 17.32 -13.06 3.62
N GLY A 128 17.87 -12.21 2.75
CA GLY A 128 17.15 -11.11 2.11
C GLY A 128 16.59 -10.04 3.06
N LYS A 129 17.10 -9.97 4.31
CA LYS A 129 16.66 -9.04 5.35
C LYS A 129 17.58 -7.84 5.42
N THR A 130 17.01 -6.64 5.50
CA THR A 130 17.76 -5.39 5.68
C THR A 130 17.16 -4.58 6.80
N PHE A 131 18.01 -4.04 7.67
CA PHE A 131 17.65 -3.14 8.75
C PHE A 131 18.52 -1.88 8.67
N SER A 132 17.94 -0.76 8.26
CA SER A 132 18.63 0.53 8.20
C SER A 132 18.15 1.40 9.36
N PRO A 133 19.01 1.81 10.31
CA PRO A 133 18.60 2.63 11.44
C PRO A 133 17.95 3.94 10.97
N ILE A 134 16.82 4.29 11.57
CA ILE A 134 16.08 5.54 11.33
C ILE A 134 15.63 6.15 12.66
N GLU A 135 15.59 7.47 12.72
CA GLU A 135 15.05 8.21 13.85
C GLU A 135 14.00 9.20 13.34
N VAL A 136 12.78 9.11 13.85
CA VAL A 136 11.68 10.02 13.55
C VAL A 136 11.11 10.53 14.86
N GLU A 137 11.07 11.84 15.06
CA GLU A 137 10.54 12.48 16.27
C GLU A 137 11.14 11.90 17.57
N GLY A 138 12.46 11.60 17.56
CA GLY A 138 13.18 11.03 18.69
C GLY A 138 12.95 9.54 18.94
N LYS A 139 12.12 8.87 18.16
CA LYS A 139 11.93 7.41 18.20
C LYS A 139 12.92 6.75 17.23
N LYS A 140 13.73 5.82 17.78
CA LYS A 140 14.71 5.04 17.01
C LYS A 140 14.13 3.68 16.66
N GLN A 141 14.14 3.35 15.40
CA GLN A 141 13.71 2.07 14.83
C GLN A 141 14.52 1.77 13.57
N TYR A 142 13.99 0.92 12.69
CA TYR A 142 14.63 0.54 11.45
C TYR A 142 13.70 0.79 10.26
N SER A 143 14.24 1.29 9.17
CA SER A 143 13.68 1.03 7.85
C SER A 143 14.00 -0.42 7.51
N VAL A 144 12.98 -1.21 7.24
CA VAL A 144 13.11 -2.66 7.08
C VAL A 144 12.75 -3.10 5.67
N ARG A 145 13.44 -4.12 5.16
CA ARG A 145 13.12 -4.77 3.89
C ARG A 145 13.27 -6.28 4.01
N GLN A 146 12.35 -7.02 3.39
CA GLN A 146 12.44 -8.46 3.17
C GLN A 146 12.28 -8.77 1.69
N VAL A 147 13.20 -9.55 1.15
CA VAL A 147 13.16 -10.03 -0.24
C VAL A 147 12.89 -11.52 -0.25
N PHE A 148 12.04 -11.96 -1.18
CA PHE A 148 11.69 -13.36 -1.40
C PHE A 148 12.03 -13.76 -2.83
N GLU A 149 12.41 -15.02 -3.03
CA GLU A 149 12.48 -15.62 -4.35
C GLU A 149 11.09 -15.68 -4.98
N SER A 150 11.04 -15.66 -6.29
CA SER A 150 9.77 -15.69 -7.00
C SER A 150 9.96 -16.28 -8.40
N ALA A 151 9.18 -17.31 -8.74
CA ALA A 151 9.24 -17.97 -10.05
C ALA A 151 8.79 -17.03 -11.19
N ASN A 152 9.31 -17.24 -12.40
CA ASN A 152 8.97 -16.39 -13.55
C ASN A 152 7.48 -16.41 -13.91
N ASP A 153 6.81 -17.53 -13.67
CA ASP A 153 5.37 -17.75 -13.95
C ASP A 153 4.49 -17.45 -12.73
N GLU A 154 5.05 -16.83 -11.69
CA GLU A 154 4.30 -16.45 -10.52
C GLU A 154 3.51 -15.16 -10.75
N ALA A 155 2.32 -15.09 -10.19
CA ALA A 155 1.43 -13.94 -10.20
C ALA A 155 0.99 -13.58 -8.80
N PHE A 156 0.91 -12.28 -8.51
CA PHE A 156 0.53 -11.74 -7.21
C PHE A 156 -0.74 -10.92 -7.30
N TYR A 157 -1.69 -11.18 -6.41
CA TYR A 157 -2.97 -10.50 -6.33
C TYR A 157 -3.20 -9.97 -4.91
N GLY A 158 -3.91 -8.87 -4.76
CA GLY A 158 -4.24 -8.31 -3.43
C GLY A 158 -3.81 -6.86 -3.25
N LEU A 159 -3.13 -6.53 -2.16
CA LEU A 159 -2.68 -5.21 -1.74
C LEU A 159 -3.80 -4.20 -1.45
N GLY A 160 -5.07 -4.59 -1.53
CA GLY A 160 -6.22 -3.73 -1.31
C GLY A 160 -6.81 -3.19 -2.62
N GLN A 161 -7.31 -1.94 -2.59
CA GLN A 161 -7.91 -1.29 -3.74
C GLN A 161 -7.12 -0.02 -4.09
N HIS A 162 -6.49 -0.02 -5.26
CA HIS A 162 -5.73 1.09 -5.78
C HIS A 162 -6.33 1.56 -7.09
N GLN A 163 -6.18 2.85 -7.41
CA GLN A 163 -6.60 3.41 -8.69
C GLN A 163 -5.50 3.23 -9.74
N SER A 164 -5.06 2.00 -9.93
CA SER A 164 -4.13 1.60 -10.98
C SER A 164 -4.80 0.59 -11.89
N ASP A 165 -4.26 0.41 -13.08
CA ASP A 165 -4.72 -0.63 -14.02
C ASP A 165 -4.01 -1.98 -13.73
N GLU A 166 -3.35 -2.09 -12.57
CA GLU A 166 -2.60 -3.28 -12.17
C GLU A 166 -3.56 -4.35 -11.61
N PHE A 167 -3.55 -5.50 -12.23
CA PHE A 167 -4.27 -6.68 -11.76
C PHE A 167 -3.29 -7.73 -11.18
N ASN A 168 -2.16 -7.94 -11.84
CA ASN A 168 -1.08 -8.79 -11.38
C ASN A 168 0.10 -7.91 -10.97
N TYR A 169 0.52 -8.02 -9.72
CA TYR A 169 1.61 -7.21 -9.16
C TYR A 169 3.02 -7.82 -9.37
N LYS A 170 3.16 -8.91 -10.14
CA LYS A 170 4.49 -9.45 -10.49
C LYS A 170 5.33 -8.41 -11.20
N GLY A 171 6.49 -8.08 -10.64
CA GLY A 171 7.38 -7.05 -11.17
C GLY A 171 6.85 -5.61 -11.05
N LYS A 172 5.74 -5.39 -10.35
CA LYS A 172 5.15 -4.05 -10.13
C LYS A 172 5.52 -3.48 -8.78
N ASN A 173 5.39 -2.16 -8.65
CA ASN A 173 5.63 -1.44 -7.42
C ASN A 173 4.33 -0.81 -6.93
N GLU A 174 3.96 -1.04 -5.66
CA GLU A 174 2.81 -0.39 -5.04
C GLU A 174 3.18 0.21 -3.68
N GLU A 175 2.80 1.46 -3.48
CA GLU A 175 2.93 2.15 -2.21
C GLU A 175 1.65 1.95 -1.40
N LEU A 176 1.80 1.32 -0.24
CA LEU A 176 0.70 1.00 0.67
C LEU A 176 0.49 2.19 1.61
N PHE A 177 -0.14 3.19 1.07
CA PHE A 177 -0.48 4.43 1.74
C PHE A 177 -2.00 4.64 1.67
N GLN A 178 -2.64 4.72 2.85
CA GLN A 178 -4.08 4.95 2.95
C GLN A 178 -4.39 6.40 2.60
N TYR A 179 -5.13 6.62 1.52
CA TYR A 179 -5.49 7.93 1.03
C TYR A 179 -6.90 7.92 0.42
N ASN A 180 -7.45 9.09 0.11
CA ASN A 180 -8.74 9.22 -0.58
C ASN A 180 -8.77 8.33 -1.83
N THR A 181 -9.77 7.45 -1.92
CA THR A 181 -9.97 6.46 -3.00
C THR A 181 -8.98 5.28 -3.02
N LYS A 182 -8.08 5.17 -2.05
CA LYS A 182 -7.18 4.02 -1.87
C LYS A 182 -7.52 3.27 -0.59
N VAL A 183 -7.55 1.96 -0.66
CA VAL A 183 -7.61 1.06 0.49
C VAL A 183 -6.38 0.18 0.45
N SER A 184 -5.45 0.39 1.37
CA SER A 184 -4.21 -0.39 1.43
C SER A 184 -4.38 -1.57 2.38
N VAL A 185 -4.17 -2.78 1.88
CA VAL A 185 -4.16 -4.03 2.64
C VAL A 185 -2.82 -4.71 2.40
N PRO A 186 -1.94 -4.83 3.41
CA PRO A 186 -0.60 -5.37 3.23
C PRO A 186 -0.62 -6.91 3.13
N PHE A 187 -1.45 -7.45 2.25
CA PHE A 187 -1.62 -8.87 2.01
C PHE A 187 -1.65 -9.17 0.52
N ILE A 188 -0.88 -10.18 0.11
CA ILE A 188 -0.91 -10.72 -1.24
C ILE A 188 -1.27 -12.21 -1.21
N VAL A 189 -1.82 -12.67 -2.35
CA VAL A 189 -2.02 -14.06 -2.68
C VAL A 189 -1.20 -14.38 -3.93
N SER A 190 -0.40 -15.43 -3.88
CA SER A 190 0.33 -15.98 -5.01
C SER A 190 -0.48 -17.11 -5.68
N ASN A 191 -0.37 -17.22 -7.01
CA ASN A 191 -0.87 -18.39 -7.73
C ASN A 191 -0.08 -19.69 -7.44
N LYS A 192 0.93 -19.62 -6.56
CA LYS A 192 1.73 -20.77 -6.09
C LYS A 192 1.23 -21.36 -4.77
N GLY A 193 -0.01 -21.03 -4.34
CA GLY A 193 -0.64 -21.62 -3.16
C GLY A 193 -0.16 -21.01 -1.84
N TYR A 194 0.15 -19.72 -1.81
CA TYR A 194 0.47 -19.02 -0.57
C TYR A 194 0.03 -17.56 -0.56
N GLY A 195 0.00 -16.98 0.63
CA GLY A 195 -0.13 -15.55 0.86
C GLY A 195 0.88 -15.05 1.88
N ILE A 196 1.19 -13.76 1.82
CA ILE A 196 1.99 -13.05 2.81
C ILE A 196 1.17 -11.88 3.34
N LEU A 197 1.01 -11.81 4.66
CA LEU A 197 0.52 -10.65 5.38
C LEU A 197 1.71 -9.95 6.04
N TRP A 198 1.97 -8.71 5.61
CA TRP A 198 3.05 -7.87 6.13
C TRP A 198 2.53 -6.99 7.26
N ASP A 199 2.94 -7.26 8.51
CA ASP A 199 2.43 -6.57 9.68
C ASP A 199 3.23 -5.30 10.00
N SER A 200 2.84 -4.20 9.39
CA SER A 200 3.45 -2.89 9.57
C SER A 200 2.40 -1.79 9.67
N TYR A 201 2.64 -0.79 10.53
CA TYR A 201 1.80 0.43 10.65
C TYR A 201 2.47 1.67 10.07
N SER A 202 3.62 1.48 9.50
CA SER A 202 4.38 2.51 8.79
C SER A 202 4.03 2.50 7.31
N LEU A 203 4.42 3.56 6.61
CA LEU A 203 4.43 3.55 5.15
C LEU A 203 5.16 2.30 4.67
N ALA A 204 4.50 1.51 3.84
CA ALA A 204 5.06 0.29 3.29
C ALA A 204 5.03 0.30 1.76
N ARG A 205 5.90 -0.48 1.14
CA ARG A 205 5.97 -0.65 -0.31
C ARG A 205 6.11 -2.13 -0.65
N PHE A 206 5.37 -2.54 -1.66
CA PHE A 206 5.54 -3.82 -2.33
C PHE A 206 6.31 -3.61 -3.62
N GLY A 207 7.27 -4.48 -3.93
CA GLY A 207 8.18 -4.35 -5.07
C GLY A 207 9.44 -3.54 -4.73
N ASN A 208 10.06 -2.91 -5.72
CA ASN A 208 11.27 -2.12 -5.51
C ASN A 208 10.97 -0.90 -4.61
N PRO A 209 11.65 -0.72 -3.48
CA PRO A 209 11.41 0.37 -2.55
C PRO A 209 12.03 1.71 -2.97
N ASN A 210 12.83 1.75 -4.04
CA ASN A 210 13.48 2.97 -4.50
C ASN A 210 12.46 4.04 -4.89
N ASP A 211 12.84 5.30 -4.75
CA ASP A 211 12.02 6.42 -5.17
C ASP A 211 12.08 6.61 -6.69
N TYR A 212 10.96 7.06 -7.25
CA TYR A 212 10.96 7.58 -8.61
C TYR A 212 11.67 8.93 -8.67
N LYS A 213 12.69 9.04 -9.50
CA LYS A 213 13.53 10.23 -9.66
C LYS A 213 13.01 11.14 -10.77
N GLN A 214 13.48 12.40 -10.80
CA GLN A 214 13.25 13.28 -11.93
C GLN A 214 13.90 12.71 -13.20
N LEU A 215 13.33 12.97 -14.37
CA LEU A 215 13.84 12.43 -15.63
C LEU A 215 15.32 12.79 -15.85
N GLY A 216 15.72 14.03 -15.54
CA GLY A 216 17.09 14.50 -15.71
C GLY A 216 18.12 13.86 -14.76
N GLU A 217 17.68 13.15 -13.71
CA GLU A 217 18.57 12.37 -12.83
C GLU A 217 18.90 10.98 -13.39
N VAL A 218 18.07 10.50 -14.33
CA VAL A 218 18.18 9.14 -14.90
C VAL A 218 18.55 9.17 -16.38
N PHE A 219 18.05 10.18 -17.10
CA PHE A 219 18.26 10.36 -18.53
C PHE A 219 19.03 11.65 -18.83
N LYS A 220 19.78 11.67 -19.93
CA LYS A 220 20.09 12.92 -20.58
C LYS A 220 18.86 13.42 -21.30
N LEU A 221 18.50 14.68 -21.07
CA LEU A 221 17.38 15.33 -21.71
C LEU A 221 17.86 16.22 -22.86
N TYR A 222 17.11 16.27 -23.94
CA TYR A 222 17.38 17.14 -25.07
C TYR A 222 16.12 17.91 -25.45
N ASP A 223 16.24 19.18 -25.75
CA ASP A 223 15.14 20.00 -26.23
C ASP A 223 14.88 19.78 -27.73
N LYS A 224 13.82 20.42 -28.27
CA LYS A 224 13.46 20.33 -29.70
C LYS A 224 14.55 20.79 -30.67
N LYS A 225 15.55 21.53 -30.20
CA LYS A 225 16.72 21.95 -30.98
C LYS A 225 17.90 20.97 -30.86
N GLY A 226 17.76 19.96 -30.02
CA GLY A 226 18.79 18.98 -29.72
C GLY A 226 19.83 19.45 -28.68
N GLU A 227 19.57 20.55 -27.98
CA GLU A 227 20.44 21.05 -26.89
C GLU A 227 20.21 20.24 -25.61
N GLU A 228 21.28 19.72 -25.02
CA GLU A 228 21.25 18.89 -23.81
C GLU A 228 20.83 19.68 -22.56
N GLY A 229 20.21 19.00 -21.58
CA GLY A 229 19.94 19.48 -20.23
C GLY A 229 18.48 19.84 -19.96
N ALA A 230 17.61 19.82 -20.96
CA ALA A 230 16.20 20.16 -20.77
C ALA A 230 15.33 19.61 -21.90
N VAL A 231 14.02 19.58 -21.71
CA VAL A 231 13.03 19.47 -22.80
C VAL A 231 12.42 20.83 -23.12
N THR A 232 11.69 20.96 -24.20
CA THR A 232 10.96 22.18 -24.57
C THR A 232 9.57 22.17 -23.97
N GLY A 233 9.23 23.16 -23.14
CA GLY A 233 7.88 23.46 -22.69
C GLY A 233 7.24 24.51 -23.60
N THR A 234 6.09 24.20 -24.19
CA THR A 234 5.29 25.10 -25.00
C THR A 234 3.95 25.34 -24.32
N TYR A 235 3.71 26.56 -23.86
CA TYR A 235 2.51 26.99 -23.14
C TYR A 235 1.61 27.78 -24.04
N ILE A 236 0.51 27.21 -24.49
CA ILE A 236 -0.45 27.75 -25.42
C ILE A 236 -1.67 28.22 -24.63
N PRO A 237 -1.88 29.54 -24.43
CA PRO A 237 -3.01 30.04 -23.68
C PRO A 237 -4.31 29.88 -24.47
N ASP A 238 -5.45 29.93 -23.78
CA ASP A 238 -6.76 30.07 -24.45
C ASP A 238 -6.76 31.33 -25.33
N LYS A 239 -7.25 31.20 -26.55
CA LYS A 239 -7.32 32.30 -27.54
C LYS A 239 -8.09 33.53 -27.02
N ALA A 240 -9.07 33.32 -26.13
CA ALA A 240 -9.85 34.41 -25.54
C ALA A 240 -9.01 35.32 -24.62
N THR A 241 -7.84 34.89 -24.19
CA THR A 241 -6.94 35.68 -23.31
C THR A 241 -6.17 36.75 -24.06
N GLY A 242 -6.01 36.64 -25.38
CA GLY A 242 -5.17 37.49 -26.20
C GLY A 242 -3.66 37.38 -25.93
N MET A 243 -3.23 36.42 -25.11
CA MET A 243 -1.81 36.18 -24.81
C MET A 243 -1.15 35.35 -25.91
N GLU A 244 0.14 35.59 -26.13
CA GLU A 244 0.97 34.81 -27.04
C GLU A 244 1.43 33.51 -26.40
N THR A 245 1.77 32.51 -27.24
CA THR A 245 2.39 31.27 -26.82
C THR A 245 3.77 31.52 -26.20
N LEU A 246 4.00 30.96 -25.04
CA LEU A 246 5.29 31.00 -24.34
C LEU A 246 6.05 29.72 -24.59
N VAL A 247 7.33 29.81 -24.93
CA VAL A 247 8.25 28.66 -25.07
C VAL A 247 9.42 28.83 -24.14
N ARG A 248 9.74 27.81 -23.38
CA ARG A 248 10.94 27.79 -22.53
C ARG A 248 11.55 26.39 -22.42
N ARG A 249 12.76 26.32 -21.91
CA ARG A 249 13.43 25.04 -21.59
C ARG A 249 13.04 24.61 -20.17
N GLU A 250 12.73 23.31 -20.01
CA GLU A 250 12.34 22.69 -18.75
C GLU A 250 13.33 21.57 -18.40
N ASP A 251 14.11 21.76 -17.36
CA ASP A 251 15.07 20.80 -16.85
C ASP A 251 14.44 19.78 -15.86
N SER A 252 13.23 20.09 -15.42
CA SER A 252 12.44 19.26 -14.52
C SER A 252 11.01 19.17 -15.00
N LEU A 253 10.44 17.97 -15.00
CA LEU A 253 9.01 17.75 -15.30
C LEU A 253 8.23 17.57 -13.99
N TYR A 254 8.12 18.68 -13.24
CA TYR A 254 7.32 18.76 -12.02
C TYR A 254 6.77 20.18 -11.87
N PHE A 255 5.47 20.32 -12.06
CA PHE A 255 4.77 21.57 -12.11
C PHE A 255 3.54 21.56 -11.23
N GLU A 256 3.32 22.59 -10.42
CA GLU A 256 2.14 22.73 -9.58
C GLU A 256 1.56 24.14 -9.68
N HIS A 257 0.25 24.21 -9.81
CA HIS A 257 -0.57 25.41 -9.66
C HIS A 257 -1.68 25.13 -8.66
N LEU A 258 -1.41 25.36 -7.38
CA LEU A 258 -2.30 25.08 -6.26
C LEU A 258 -2.75 26.40 -5.63
N VAL A 259 -3.44 27.23 -6.41
CA VAL A 259 -3.89 28.56 -5.96
C VAL A 259 -5.33 28.47 -5.46
N ARG A 260 -5.51 28.71 -4.15
CA ARG A 260 -6.81 28.75 -3.47
C ARG A 260 -6.80 29.78 -2.37
N LYS A 261 -7.99 30.05 -1.79
CA LYS A 261 -8.18 30.96 -0.64
C LYS A 261 -7.20 30.73 0.52
N THR A 262 -6.79 29.49 0.77
CA THR A 262 -5.92 29.09 1.90
C THR A 262 -4.62 28.42 1.48
N LEU A 263 -4.37 28.31 0.17
CA LEU A 263 -3.17 27.67 -0.37
C LEU A 263 -2.74 28.42 -1.62
N ASP A 264 -1.55 28.96 -1.59
CA ASP A 264 -0.94 29.65 -2.74
C ASP A 264 0.45 29.03 -2.98
N ARG A 265 0.47 28.04 -3.87
CA ARG A 265 1.69 27.33 -4.24
C ARG A 265 1.76 27.19 -5.75
N VAL A 266 2.77 27.80 -6.32
CA VAL A 266 3.12 27.66 -7.74
C VAL A 266 4.55 27.15 -7.81
N VAL A 267 4.76 26.02 -8.50
CA VAL A 267 6.06 25.38 -8.65
C VAL A 267 6.38 25.22 -10.12
N ASN A 268 7.51 25.75 -10.54
CA ASN A 268 8.09 25.62 -11.88
C ASN A 268 7.21 26.09 -13.05
N LEU A 269 6.04 26.65 -12.80
CA LEU A 269 5.16 27.15 -13.85
C LEU A 269 5.48 28.63 -14.21
N PRO A 270 5.23 29.06 -15.47
CA PRO A 270 5.34 30.46 -15.85
C PRO A 270 4.46 31.37 -15.00
N GLU A 271 5.02 32.46 -14.50
CA GLU A 271 4.26 33.44 -13.74
C GLU A 271 3.14 34.05 -14.59
N LYS A 272 2.00 34.31 -13.96
CA LYS A 272 0.82 34.99 -14.56
C LYS A 272 0.26 34.33 -15.82
N PHE A 273 0.64 33.08 -16.11
CA PHE A 273 0.09 32.35 -17.25
C PHE A 273 -1.34 31.85 -16.93
N PRO A 274 -2.32 32.04 -17.87
CA PRO A 274 -3.70 31.60 -17.63
C PRO A 274 -3.87 30.12 -17.96
N TYR A 275 -3.86 29.26 -16.94
CA TYR A 275 -3.94 27.81 -17.13
C TYR A 275 -5.33 27.29 -17.50
N LYS A 276 -6.40 28.05 -17.27
CA LYS A 276 -7.76 27.65 -17.66
C LYS A 276 -7.89 27.68 -19.17
N GLY A 277 -8.23 26.55 -19.78
CA GLY A 277 -8.39 26.40 -21.22
C GLY A 277 -7.08 26.38 -22.01
N ALA A 278 -5.94 26.38 -21.33
CA ALA A 278 -4.62 26.28 -21.93
C ALA A 278 -4.30 24.86 -22.40
N THR A 279 -3.36 24.75 -23.34
CA THR A 279 -2.68 23.52 -23.71
C THR A 279 -1.19 23.67 -23.41
N VAL A 280 -0.61 22.68 -22.74
CA VAL A 280 0.83 22.66 -22.46
C VAL A 280 1.43 21.40 -23.10
N LEU A 281 2.53 21.60 -23.83
CA LEU A 281 3.29 20.52 -24.46
C LEU A 281 4.69 20.51 -23.87
N TYR A 282 5.16 19.33 -23.44
CA TYR A 282 6.56 19.10 -23.13
C TYR A 282 7.11 18.13 -24.17
N GLU A 283 8.12 18.56 -24.92
CA GLU A 283 8.64 17.83 -26.08
C GLU A 283 10.17 17.87 -26.12
N GLY A 284 10.78 16.74 -26.46
CA GLY A 284 12.21 16.60 -26.56
C GLY A 284 12.62 15.15 -26.69
N ASP A 285 13.89 14.85 -26.43
CA ASP A 285 14.37 13.45 -26.40
C ASP A 285 14.91 13.13 -25.01
N ILE A 286 14.77 11.83 -24.64
CA ILE A 286 15.42 11.22 -23.49
C ILE A 286 16.46 10.20 -23.98
N GLU A 287 17.62 10.12 -23.31
CA GLU A 287 18.68 9.17 -23.63
C GLU A 287 19.09 8.44 -22.33
N PRO A 288 18.78 7.14 -22.18
CA PRO A 288 19.16 6.35 -21.03
C PRO A 288 20.65 5.99 -21.05
N SER A 289 21.26 5.87 -19.88
CA SER A 289 22.64 5.39 -19.72
C SER A 289 22.77 3.86 -19.68
N GLU A 290 21.66 3.16 -19.47
CA GLU A 290 21.58 1.69 -19.40
C GLU A 290 20.37 1.18 -20.15
N SER A 291 20.37 -0.12 -20.51
CA SER A 291 19.25 -0.77 -21.18
C SER A 291 18.38 -1.53 -20.20
N GLY A 292 17.06 -1.55 -20.40
CA GLY A 292 16.15 -2.33 -19.59
C GLY A 292 14.75 -1.74 -19.49
N GLU A 293 13.94 -2.29 -18.58
CA GLU A 293 12.59 -1.81 -18.29
C GLU A 293 12.65 -0.62 -17.32
N PHE A 294 12.38 0.57 -17.84
CA PHE A 294 12.21 1.77 -17.04
C PHE A 294 10.75 1.89 -16.60
N LYS A 295 10.51 2.12 -15.31
CA LYS A 295 9.17 2.30 -14.74
C LYS A 295 8.91 3.78 -14.52
N PHE A 296 7.79 4.26 -15.04
CA PHE A 296 7.39 5.66 -14.95
C PHE A 296 6.20 5.83 -14.02
N ILE A 297 6.13 6.97 -13.38
CA ILE A 297 4.98 7.44 -12.60
C ILE A 297 4.59 8.84 -13.08
N LEU A 298 3.35 8.97 -13.53
CA LEU A 298 2.73 10.22 -13.96
C LEU A 298 1.81 10.73 -12.85
N TYR A 299 2.10 11.91 -12.34
CA TYR A 299 1.28 12.63 -11.37
C TYR A 299 0.65 13.84 -12.04
N TYR A 300 -0.68 13.95 -12.08
CA TYR A 300 -1.34 14.97 -12.90
C TYR A 300 -2.74 15.34 -12.43
N ALA A 301 -3.18 16.55 -12.78
CA ALA A 301 -4.56 16.99 -12.76
C ALA A 301 -4.89 17.71 -14.07
N GLY A 302 -6.08 17.48 -14.61
CA GLY A 302 -6.49 17.83 -15.97
C GLY A 302 -6.39 16.64 -16.91
N TYR A 303 -6.45 16.89 -18.22
CA TYR A 303 -6.29 15.87 -19.26
C TYR A 303 -4.82 15.67 -19.60
N MET A 304 -4.42 14.44 -19.80
CA MET A 304 -3.03 14.06 -20.04
C MET A 304 -2.90 12.97 -21.08
N LYS A 305 -1.88 13.07 -21.93
CA LYS A 305 -1.36 12.00 -22.81
C LYS A 305 0.16 11.98 -22.72
N VAL A 306 0.77 10.80 -22.80
CA VAL A 306 2.22 10.65 -22.87
C VAL A 306 2.58 9.76 -24.05
N TYR A 307 3.57 10.21 -24.82
CA TYR A 307 4.17 9.46 -25.91
C TYR A 307 5.66 9.27 -25.64
N ILE A 308 6.14 8.05 -25.85
CA ILE A 308 7.57 7.69 -25.82
C ILE A 308 7.87 6.90 -27.09
N ASP A 309 8.93 7.25 -27.79
CA ASP A 309 9.32 6.71 -29.11
C ASP A 309 8.16 6.81 -30.15
N ASN A 310 7.41 7.89 -30.09
CA ASN A 310 6.20 8.15 -30.89
C ASN A 310 5.02 7.20 -30.60
N GLU A 311 5.14 6.28 -29.64
CA GLU A 311 4.04 5.42 -29.21
C GLU A 311 3.24 6.08 -28.09
N LEU A 312 1.91 5.98 -28.15
CA LEU A 312 1.00 6.48 -27.10
C LEU A 312 1.02 5.52 -25.92
N VAL A 313 1.95 5.76 -24.96
CA VAL A 313 2.12 4.91 -23.77
C VAL A 313 1.13 5.24 -22.64
N VAL A 314 0.61 6.47 -22.61
CA VAL A 314 -0.49 6.85 -21.71
C VAL A 314 -1.60 7.42 -22.57
N PRO A 315 -2.72 6.68 -22.78
CA PRO A 315 -3.89 7.21 -23.50
C PRO A 315 -4.51 8.36 -22.74
N GLU A 316 -5.38 9.15 -23.42
CA GLU A 316 -6.01 10.29 -22.77
C GLU A 316 -6.69 9.91 -21.46
N ARG A 317 -6.25 10.56 -20.39
CA ARG A 317 -6.77 10.37 -19.04
C ARG A 317 -7.09 11.73 -18.43
N TRP A 318 -8.11 11.75 -17.59
CA TRP A 318 -8.47 12.92 -16.80
C TRP A 318 -8.41 12.65 -15.32
N ARG A 319 -7.93 13.62 -14.55
CA ARG A 319 -7.97 13.61 -13.09
C ARG A 319 -8.37 14.96 -12.54
N THR A 320 -9.16 14.92 -11.49
CA THR A 320 -9.39 16.10 -10.65
C THR A 320 -8.21 16.36 -9.74
N ALA A 321 -7.95 17.62 -9.44
CA ALA A 321 -6.90 18.01 -8.50
C ALA A 321 -7.13 17.51 -7.06
N TRP A 322 -8.34 17.11 -6.72
CA TRP A 322 -8.70 16.62 -5.39
C TRP A 322 -8.36 15.15 -5.16
N ASN A 323 -8.12 14.44 -6.22
CA ASN A 323 -7.79 13.04 -6.19
C ASN A 323 -6.45 12.82 -6.90
N PRO A 324 -5.34 13.20 -6.25
CA PRO A 324 -4.01 13.08 -6.81
C PRO A 324 -3.64 11.60 -6.93
N ASN A 325 -4.02 11.00 -8.01
CA ASN A 325 -3.61 9.65 -8.31
C ASN A 325 -2.51 9.67 -9.36
N SER A 326 -1.58 8.74 -9.19
CA SER A 326 -0.50 8.55 -10.14
C SER A 326 -0.86 7.40 -11.07
N TYR A 327 -0.54 7.58 -12.34
CA TYR A 327 -0.61 6.52 -13.34
C TYR A 327 0.80 5.95 -13.55
N LYS A 328 0.92 4.61 -13.47
CA LYS A 328 2.18 3.91 -13.65
C LYS A 328 2.20 3.22 -15.00
N PHE A 329 3.34 3.24 -15.65
CA PHE A 329 3.59 2.52 -16.90
C PHE A 329 5.08 2.19 -17.01
N SER A 330 5.46 1.31 -17.92
CA SER A 330 6.86 0.98 -18.17
C SER A 330 7.18 0.95 -19.66
N CYS A 331 8.44 1.21 -19.98
CA CYS A 331 8.99 1.11 -21.34
C CYS A 331 10.37 0.47 -21.30
N ASN A 332 10.64 -0.41 -22.27
CA ASN A 332 11.98 -0.91 -22.50
C ASN A 332 12.76 0.08 -23.36
N LEU A 333 13.88 0.57 -22.84
CA LEU A 333 14.75 1.54 -23.53
C LEU A 333 16.16 0.97 -23.66
N GLU A 334 16.91 1.44 -24.70
CA GLU A 334 18.27 1.01 -24.99
C GLU A 334 19.28 2.09 -24.61
N ALA A 335 20.37 1.71 -23.95
CA ALA A 335 21.46 2.61 -23.56
C ALA A 335 21.97 3.41 -24.76
N GLY A 336 22.11 4.73 -24.58
CA GLY A 336 22.66 5.66 -25.59
C GLY A 336 21.75 5.94 -26.78
N LYS A 337 20.54 5.36 -26.83
CA LYS A 337 19.56 5.65 -27.87
C LYS A 337 18.69 6.84 -27.47
N LYS A 338 18.69 7.90 -28.28
CA LYS A 338 17.76 9.00 -28.12
C LYS A 338 16.35 8.60 -28.52
N VAL A 339 15.41 8.83 -27.61
CA VAL A 339 14.01 8.42 -27.76
C VAL A 339 13.12 9.65 -27.58
N PRO A 340 12.25 10.00 -28.57
CA PRO A 340 11.33 11.12 -28.45
C PRO A 340 10.38 10.97 -27.28
N LEU A 341 10.27 12.03 -26.46
CA LEU A 341 9.29 12.20 -25.40
C LEU A 341 8.33 13.32 -25.78
N LYS A 342 7.01 13.08 -25.65
CA LYS A 342 6.00 14.11 -25.76
C LYS A 342 4.94 13.92 -24.66
N ILE A 343 4.63 15.01 -23.95
CA ILE A 343 3.53 15.08 -22.99
C ILE A 343 2.57 16.16 -23.47
N GLU A 344 1.29 15.81 -23.57
CA GLU A 344 0.19 16.76 -23.81
C GLU A 344 -0.60 16.91 -22.51
N TRP A 345 -0.65 18.13 -21.98
CA TRP A 345 -1.37 18.45 -20.76
C TRP A 345 -2.35 19.59 -20.98
N LEU A 346 -3.62 19.36 -20.66
CA LEU A 346 -4.66 20.38 -20.64
C LEU A 346 -5.06 20.62 -19.18
N PRO A 347 -4.54 21.67 -18.54
CA PRO A 347 -4.90 22.04 -17.17
C PRO A 347 -6.40 22.30 -17.04
N ASP A 348 -7.02 21.78 -15.97
CA ASP A 348 -8.46 21.88 -15.71
C ASP A 348 -8.72 22.79 -14.51
N GLY A 349 -8.80 24.09 -14.76
CA GLY A 349 -9.19 25.07 -13.76
C GLY A 349 -8.07 25.66 -12.93
N GLY A 350 -8.40 26.13 -11.72
CA GLY A 350 -7.49 26.89 -10.84
C GLY A 350 -6.50 26.05 -10.06
N VAL A 351 -6.64 24.72 -10.03
CA VAL A 351 -5.70 23.79 -9.38
C VAL A 351 -5.32 22.74 -10.38
N SER A 352 -4.05 22.69 -10.73
CA SER A 352 -3.52 21.80 -11.75
C SER A 352 -2.10 21.38 -11.39
N TYR A 353 -1.68 20.23 -11.83
CA TYR A 353 -0.30 19.77 -11.70
C TYR A 353 0.05 18.75 -12.78
N CYS A 354 1.33 18.67 -13.08
CA CYS A 354 1.91 17.71 -14.01
C CYS A 354 3.31 17.32 -13.51
N GLY A 355 3.55 16.03 -13.39
CA GLY A 355 4.87 15.50 -13.02
C GLY A 355 5.09 14.14 -13.65
N LEU A 356 6.26 13.94 -14.24
CA LEU A 356 6.70 12.64 -14.74
C LEU A 356 8.03 12.30 -14.07
N ARG A 357 8.05 11.17 -13.38
CA ARG A 357 9.24 10.62 -12.75
C ARG A 357 9.51 9.22 -13.27
N VAL A 358 10.72 8.76 -13.07
CA VAL A 358 11.17 7.46 -13.57
C VAL A 358 12.01 6.73 -12.53
N MET A 359 11.93 5.42 -12.56
CA MET A 359 12.80 4.49 -11.85
C MET A 359 13.62 3.73 -12.90
N ALA A 360 14.92 3.70 -12.74
CA ALA A 360 15.82 2.92 -13.57
C ALA A 360 15.53 1.41 -13.46
N PRO A 361 15.99 0.60 -14.41
CA PRO A 361 15.91 -0.85 -14.32
C PRO A 361 16.46 -1.38 -13.00
N VAL A 362 15.88 -2.45 -12.48
CA VAL A 362 16.43 -3.13 -11.31
C VAL A 362 17.61 -4.00 -11.73
N ASP A 363 18.54 -4.22 -10.80
CA ASP A 363 19.67 -5.13 -10.99
C ASP A 363 19.19 -6.53 -11.38
N ALA A 364 19.96 -7.22 -12.22
CA ALA A 364 19.60 -8.55 -12.73
C ALA A 364 19.34 -9.55 -11.60
N GLU A 365 20.02 -9.42 -10.45
CA GLU A 365 19.84 -10.27 -9.29
C GLU A 365 18.49 -10.02 -8.55
N GLU A 366 17.94 -8.82 -8.65
CA GLU A 366 16.65 -8.47 -8.07
C GLU A 366 15.49 -8.63 -9.06
N GLN A 367 15.81 -8.84 -10.34
CA GLN A 367 14.81 -8.94 -11.38
C GLN A 367 13.90 -10.17 -11.15
N GLY A 368 12.60 -9.92 -11.07
CA GLY A 368 11.61 -10.95 -10.85
C GLY A 368 11.41 -11.36 -9.38
N LYS A 369 12.20 -10.87 -8.43
CA LYS A 369 12.00 -11.13 -7.00
C LYS A 369 10.85 -10.30 -6.43
N GLN A 370 10.31 -10.79 -5.33
CA GLN A 370 9.29 -10.09 -4.55
C GLN A 370 9.95 -9.39 -3.36
N SER A 371 9.59 -8.16 -3.06
CA SER A 371 10.07 -7.50 -1.85
C SER A 371 9.00 -6.71 -1.12
N TRP A 372 9.16 -6.62 0.20
CA TRP A 372 8.37 -5.80 1.10
C TRP A 372 9.31 -4.86 1.84
N TRP A 373 8.91 -3.61 1.93
CA TRP A 373 9.65 -2.58 2.64
C TRP A 373 8.71 -1.77 3.53
N SER A 374 9.22 -1.33 4.67
CA SER A 374 8.54 -0.36 5.53
C SER A 374 9.51 0.70 6.00
N GLU A 375 9.03 1.94 6.07
CA GLU A 375 9.83 3.11 6.41
C GLU A 375 10.36 3.05 7.85
N MET A 376 9.53 2.62 8.82
CA MET A 376 9.88 2.63 10.23
C MET A 376 9.19 1.51 11.00
N ASN A 377 9.94 0.48 11.36
CA ASN A 377 9.46 -0.68 12.13
C ASN A 377 10.49 -1.09 13.18
N PRO A 378 10.07 -1.66 14.32
CA PRO A 378 11.00 -2.21 15.31
C PRO A 378 11.66 -3.51 14.86
N GLU A 379 10.99 -4.25 13.97
CA GLU A 379 11.41 -5.56 13.47
C GLU A 379 10.72 -5.86 12.13
N ILE A 380 11.20 -6.84 11.37
CA ILE A 380 10.47 -7.46 10.28
C ILE A 380 9.43 -8.39 10.90
N ASP A 381 8.19 -8.29 10.43
CA ASP A 381 7.07 -9.11 10.92
C ASP A 381 6.11 -9.44 9.77
N TYR A 382 5.97 -10.72 9.49
CA TYR A 382 5.05 -11.18 8.47
C TYR A 382 4.43 -12.54 8.80
N TYR A 383 3.28 -12.83 8.21
CA TYR A 383 2.59 -14.10 8.31
C TYR A 383 2.59 -14.79 6.96
N PHE A 384 3.10 -16.01 6.94
CA PHE A 384 2.97 -16.92 5.83
C PHE A 384 1.67 -17.72 5.99
N VAL A 385 0.91 -17.79 4.88
CA VAL A 385 -0.36 -18.50 4.79
C VAL A 385 -0.26 -19.46 3.62
N ALA A 386 -0.27 -20.77 3.86
CA ALA A 386 -0.35 -21.76 2.79
C ALA A 386 -1.80 -22.11 2.47
N GLY A 387 -2.05 -22.59 1.25
CA GLY A 387 -3.34 -23.11 0.81
C GLY A 387 -3.21 -23.87 -0.51
N ASP A 388 -4.07 -24.86 -0.71
CA ASP A 388 -4.10 -25.66 -1.93
C ASP A 388 -4.67 -24.86 -3.11
N ASP A 389 -5.46 -23.84 -2.79
CA ASP A 389 -5.99 -22.85 -3.74
C ASP A 389 -6.07 -21.44 -3.11
N MET A 390 -6.46 -20.44 -3.90
CA MET A 390 -6.56 -19.06 -3.44
C MET A 390 -7.67 -18.86 -2.39
N ASP A 391 -8.75 -19.64 -2.44
CA ASP A 391 -9.85 -19.54 -1.47
C ASP A 391 -9.39 -19.99 -0.10
N GLU A 392 -8.56 -21.03 -0.03
CA GLU A 392 -7.98 -21.51 1.22
C GLU A 392 -6.96 -20.49 1.77
N VAL A 393 -6.12 -19.88 0.93
CA VAL A 393 -5.23 -18.79 1.34
C VAL A 393 -6.02 -17.61 1.92
N ILE A 394 -7.12 -17.21 1.28
CA ILE A 394 -8.01 -16.16 1.81
C ILE A 394 -8.68 -16.61 3.11
N SER A 395 -9.07 -17.88 3.24
CA SER A 395 -9.60 -18.42 4.50
C SER A 395 -8.58 -18.34 5.63
N GLY A 396 -7.31 -18.67 5.35
CA GLY A 396 -6.20 -18.52 6.29
C GLY A 396 -5.99 -17.05 6.70
N TYR A 397 -6.02 -16.13 5.76
CA TYR A 397 -6.00 -14.69 6.04
C TYR A 397 -7.16 -14.28 6.96
N ARG A 398 -8.38 -14.77 6.70
CA ARG A 398 -9.57 -14.50 7.54
C ARG A 398 -9.46 -15.14 8.93
N THR A 399 -8.76 -16.24 9.05
CA THR A 399 -8.43 -16.84 10.36
C THR A 399 -7.53 -15.92 11.17
N LEU A 400 -6.53 -15.31 10.54
CA LEU A 400 -5.64 -14.33 11.20
C LEU A 400 -6.35 -13.02 11.55
N THR A 401 -7.14 -12.46 10.63
CA THR A 401 -7.70 -11.08 10.75
C THR A 401 -9.15 -11.03 11.23
N GLY A 402 -9.76 -12.18 11.48
CA GLY A 402 -11.17 -12.30 11.88
C GLY A 402 -12.12 -12.45 10.69
N LYS A 403 -13.29 -12.99 10.95
CA LYS A 403 -14.31 -13.26 9.92
C LYS A 403 -14.93 -11.96 9.40
N ALA A 404 -15.14 -11.87 8.10
CA ALA A 404 -15.96 -10.80 7.53
C ALA A 404 -17.41 -10.94 8.00
N GLN A 405 -18.04 -9.80 8.34
CA GLN A 405 -19.46 -9.79 8.64
C GLN A 405 -20.28 -9.88 7.35
N VAL A 406 -21.39 -10.59 7.41
CA VAL A 406 -22.33 -10.63 6.30
C VAL A 406 -23.02 -9.27 6.18
N MET A 407 -22.90 -8.63 5.02
CA MET A 407 -23.54 -7.34 4.77
C MET A 407 -25.07 -7.49 4.77
N PRO A 408 -25.81 -6.57 5.41
CA PRO A 408 -27.26 -6.59 5.38
C PRO A 408 -27.77 -6.30 3.95
N LYS A 409 -28.92 -6.86 3.59
CA LYS A 409 -29.50 -6.75 2.23
C LYS A 409 -29.65 -5.30 1.77
N TRP A 410 -30.03 -4.38 2.66
CA TRP A 410 -30.22 -2.96 2.33
C TRP A 410 -28.90 -2.27 1.91
N ALA A 411 -27.75 -2.75 2.40
CA ALA A 411 -26.45 -2.22 2.00
C ALA A 411 -26.09 -2.55 0.54
N MET A 412 -26.71 -3.59 -0.03
CA MET A 412 -26.59 -3.97 -1.44
C MET A 412 -27.61 -3.28 -2.34
N GLY A 413 -28.48 -2.41 -1.78
CA GLY A 413 -29.50 -1.67 -2.50
C GLY A 413 -28.98 -0.36 -3.10
N TYR A 414 -29.91 0.50 -3.50
CA TYR A 414 -29.58 1.78 -4.13
C TYR A 414 -29.18 2.83 -3.10
N TRP A 415 -28.04 3.46 -3.33
CA TRP A 415 -27.49 4.56 -2.54
C TRP A 415 -27.57 5.86 -3.33
N GLN A 416 -28.37 6.82 -2.83
CA GLN A 416 -28.43 8.17 -3.39
C GLN A 416 -27.41 9.05 -2.69
N SER A 417 -26.45 9.54 -3.44
CA SER A 417 -25.44 10.50 -2.97
C SER A 417 -25.29 11.63 -3.96
N ARG A 418 -24.89 12.78 -3.46
CA ARG A 418 -24.42 13.95 -4.25
C ARG A 418 -23.46 14.76 -3.42
N GLU A 419 -22.60 15.52 -4.02
CA GLU A 419 -21.86 16.59 -3.38
C GLU A 419 -22.66 17.89 -3.49
N ARG A 420 -23.43 18.29 -2.56
CA ARG A 420 -23.90 17.70 -1.26
C ARG A 420 -25.30 18.22 -1.01
N TYR A 421 -26.04 17.63 -0.13
CA TYR A 421 -27.27 18.23 0.39
C TYR A 421 -26.87 19.31 1.40
N LYS A 422 -27.29 20.56 1.15
CA LYS A 422 -26.84 21.70 1.96
C LYS A 422 -27.64 21.92 3.21
N THR A 423 -28.89 21.42 3.23
CA THR A 423 -29.84 21.60 4.33
C THR A 423 -30.59 20.32 4.64
N GLN A 424 -31.15 20.25 5.86
CA GLN A 424 -32.04 19.18 6.29
C GLN A 424 -33.23 19.01 5.35
N ASP A 425 -33.85 20.11 4.91
CA ASP A 425 -35.00 20.06 3.99
C ASP A 425 -34.63 19.50 2.62
N GLU A 426 -33.44 19.81 2.13
CA GLU A 426 -32.96 19.33 0.82
C GLU A 426 -32.80 17.81 0.78
N ILE A 427 -32.18 17.20 1.81
CA ILE A 427 -32.03 15.76 1.87
C ILE A 427 -33.38 15.05 2.06
N LEU A 428 -34.23 15.58 2.95
CA LEU A 428 -35.56 15.01 3.20
C LEU A 428 -36.49 15.12 1.98
N SER A 429 -36.52 16.26 1.30
CA SER A 429 -37.34 16.44 0.11
C SER A 429 -36.89 15.53 -1.03
N THR A 430 -35.58 15.32 -1.17
CA THR A 430 -35.03 14.39 -2.17
C THR A 430 -35.52 12.97 -1.91
N LEU A 431 -35.41 12.46 -0.67
CA LEU A 431 -35.87 11.12 -0.34
C LEU A 431 -37.36 10.97 -0.53
N LYS A 432 -38.16 11.98 -0.12
CA LYS A 432 -39.64 12.00 -0.34
C LYS A 432 -39.96 11.92 -1.81
N GLU A 433 -39.21 12.61 -2.67
CA GLU A 433 -39.45 12.59 -4.12
C GLU A 433 -39.18 11.20 -4.73
N PHE A 434 -38.13 10.48 -4.29
CA PHE A 434 -37.95 9.07 -4.68
C PHE A 434 -39.20 8.22 -4.31
N ARG A 435 -39.73 8.40 -3.09
CA ARG A 435 -40.95 7.68 -2.64
C ARG A 435 -42.19 8.07 -3.45
N ASN A 436 -42.38 9.36 -3.71
CA ASN A 436 -43.52 9.87 -4.48
C ASN A 436 -43.52 9.32 -5.91
N ARG A 437 -42.34 9.19 -6.51
CA ARG A 437 -42.18 8.61 -7.86
C ARG A 437 -42.13 7.09 -7.86
N GLN A 438 -42.25 6.45 -6.70
CA GLN A 438 -42.13 5.00 -6.56
C GLN A 438 -40.79 4.43 -7.07
N ILE A 439 -39.74 5.21 -6.99
CA ILE A 439 -38.37 4.78 -7.32
C ILE A 439 -37.80 4.10 -6.08
N PRO A 440 -37.33 2.84 -6.17
CA PRO A 440 -36.71 2.16 -5.05
C PRO A 440 -35.44 2.89 -4.60
N ILE A 441 -35.26 3.04 -3.29
CA ILE A 441 -34.09 3.60 -2.65
C ILE A 441 -33.93 2.99 -1.27
N ASP A 442 -32.71 2.61 -0.91
CA ASP A 442 -32.40 1.99 0.38
C ASP A 442 -31.59 2.92 1.28
N ASN A 443 -30.72 3.74 0.69
CA ASN A 443 -29.77 4.59 1.42
C ASN A 443 -29.70 5.98 0.81
N ILE A 444 -29.57 7.00 1.67
CA ILE A 444 -29.24 8.37 1.28
C ILE A 444 -28.00 8.85 2.05
N VAL A 445 -27.14 9.60 1.41
CA VAL A 445 -25.85 10.04 1.99
C VAL A 445 -25.90 11.53 2.30
N GLN A 446 -25.69 11.89 3.57
CA GLN A 446 -25.31 13.25 3.97
C GLN A 446 -23.81 13.36 3.80
N ASP A 447 -23.40 14.03 2.72
CA ASP A 447 -21.99 14.22 2.42
C ASP A 447 -21.34 15.30 3.30
N TRP A 448 -20.07 15.55 3.10
CA TRP A 448 -19.23 16.44 3.90
C TRP A 448 -19.79 17.88 4.05
N SER A 449 -19.16 18.68 4.94
CA SER A 449 -19.53 20.08 5.19
C SER A 449 -20.96 20.28 5.70
N TYR A 450 -21.46 19.33 6.51
CA TYR A 450 -22.71 19.52 7.28
C TYR A 450 -22.45 20.32 8.59
N TRP A 451 -21.20 20.52 8.96
CA TRP A 451 -20.72 21.27 10.12
C TRP A 451 -20.72 22.79 9.87
N PRO A 452 -20.63 23.63 10.93
CA PRO A 452 -20.49 25.07 10.79
C PRO A 452 -19.25 25.47 9.99
N GLU A 453 -19.29 26.66 9.36
CA GLU A 453 -18.16 27.17 8.58
C GLU A 453 -16.89 27.20 9.43
N GLU A 454 -15.72 26.87 8.84
CA GLU A 454 -14.41 26.81 9.48
C GLU A 454 -14.33 25.83 10.70
N SER A 455 -15.26 24.86 10.79
CA SER A 455 -15.32 23.89 11.89
C SER A 455 -15.12 22.46 11.43
N TRP A 456 -14.27 22.23 10.44
CA TRP A 456 -13.97 20.88 9.95
C TRP A 456 -13.38 20.01 11.06
N GLY A 457 -14.03 18.90 11.38
CA GLY A 457 -13.67 18.00 12.46
C GLY A 457 -14.38 18.30 13.80
N SER A 458 -15.33 19.26 13.86
CA SER A 458 -16.18 19.43 15.04
C SER A 458 -17.13 18.27 15.25
N HIS A 459 -17.47 17.53 14.19
CA HIS A 459 -18.48 16.47 14.15
C HIS A 459 -19.87 16.92 14.62
N GLU A 460 -20.13 18.21 14.57
CA GLU A 460 -21.39 18.83 14.94
C GLU A 460 -22.14 19.27 13.69
N PHE A 461 -23.47 19.19 13.71
CA PHE A 461 -24.27 19.76 12.64
C PHE A 461 -24.36 21.28 12.78
N ASP A 462 -24.32 21.98 11.65
CA ASP A 462 -24.68 23.38 11.57
C ASP A 462 -26.20 23.53 11.82
N MET A 463 -26.55 24.06 12.99
CA MET A 463 -27.95 24.14 13.45
C MET A 463 -28.82 25.10 12.65
N GLU A 464 -28.22 26.00 11.86
CA GLU A 464 -28.98 26.86 10.92
C GLU A 464 -29.44 26.03 9.71
N ARG A 465 -28.58 25.18 9.18
CA ARG A 465 -28.86 24.34 8.00
C ARG A 465 -29.53 23.01 8.35
N PHE A 466 -29.24 22.48 9.53
CA PHE A 466 -29.77 21.21 10.05
C PHE A 466 -30.32 21.43 11.46
N PRO A 467 -31.49 22.10 11.58
CA PRO A 467 -32.01 22.55 12.89
C PRO A 467 -32.40 21.40 13.83
N ASP A 468 -32.69 20.23 13.30
CA ASP A 468 -33.00 19.04 14.10
C ASP A 468 -32.46 17.77 13.41
N PRO A 469 -31.19 17.46 13.56
CA PRO A 469 -30.56 16.29 12.94
C PRO A 469 -31.19 14.97 13.38
N GLN A 470 -31.68 14.88 14.61
CA GLN A 470 -32.35 13.66 15.09
C GLN A 470 -33.66 13.45 14.35
N ALA A 471 -34.52 14.47 14.26
CA ALA A 471 -35.76 14.38 13.50
C ALA A 471 -35.52 14.12 12.01
N MET A 472 -34.41 14.61 11.45
CA MET A 472 -34.00 14.28 10.09
C MET A 472 -33.75 12.79 9.92
N VAL A 473 -32.92 12.19 10.80
CA VAL A 473 -32.61 10.76 10.78
C VAL A 473 -33.87 9.92 11.00
N ASP A 474 -34.71 10.29 11.96
CA ASP A 474 -35.96 9.59 12.24
C ASP A 474 -36.91 9.64 11.04
N SER A 475 -37.01 10.77 10.35
CA SER A 475 -37.81 10.93 9.14
C SER A 475 -37.30 10.06 7.98
N ILE A 476 -35.96 9.96 7.81
CA ILE A 476 -35.36 9.06 6.81
C ILE A 476 -35.70 7.60 7.14
N HIS A 477 -35.59 7.20 8.40
CA HIS A 477 -35.94 5.85 8.85
C HIS A 477 -37.42 5.56 8.68
N ALA A 478 -38.29 6.53 9.00
CA ALA A 478 -39.74 6.40 8.79
C ALA A 478 -40.13 6.23 7.31
N LEU A 479 -39.34 6.75 6.41
CA LEU A 479 -39.44 6.54 4.96
C LEU A 479 -38.80 5.21 4.50
N ASN A 480 -38.46 4.31 5.42
CA ASN A 480 -37.83 3.03 5.16
C ASN A 480 -36.53 3.16 4.33
N ALA A 481 -35.67 4.11 4.67
CA ALA A 481 -34.34 4.28 4.13
C ALA A 481 -33.31 4.38 5.27
N LYS A 482 -32.04 4.13 4.97
CA LYS A 482 -30.92 4.34 5.87
C LYS A 482 -30.18 5.63 5.48
N VAL A 483 -29.49 6.22 6.43
CA VAL A 483 -28.63 7.38 6.19
C VAL A 483 -27.19 7.06 6.56
N MET A 484 -26.27 7.47 5.70
CA MET A 484 -24.85 7.48 6.00
C MET A 484 -24.35 8.92 6.03
N ILE A 485 -23.54 9.24 7.04
CA ILE A 485 -22.93 10.57 7.18
C ILE A 485 -21.45 10.42 6.83
N SER A 486 -20.95 11.30 5.93
CA SER A 486 -19.56 11.34 5.53
C SER A 486 -18.72 12.06 6.61
N VAL A 487 -18.10 11.29 7.47
CA VAL A 487 -17.22 11.79 8.55
C VAL A 487 -15.77 11.77 8.07
N TRP A 488 -15.10 12.92 8.10
CA TRP A 488 -13.71 13.05 7.70
C TRP A 488 -12.79 13.13 8.92
N PRO A 489 -11.74 12.34 9.02
CA PRO A 489 -10.75 12.38 10.11
C PRO A 489 -9.75 13.52 9.90
N LYS A 490 -10.25 14.74 9.75
CA LYS A 490 -9.49 15.98 9.61
C LYS A 490 -10.03 16.98 10.62
N PHE A 491 -9.15 17.58 11.40
CA PHE A 491 -9.50 18.48 12.45
C PHE A 491 -8.84 19.85 12.24
N TYR A 492 -9.64 20.91 12.18
CA TYR A 492 -9.11 22.27 12.21
C TYR A 492 -8.69 22.62 13.64
N SER A 493 -7.60 23.38 13.78
CA SER A 493 -7.07 23.81 15.08
C SER A 493 -8.05 24.64 15.91
N SER A 494 -9.10 25.17 15.30
CA SER A 494 -10.21 25.85 15.95
C SER A 494 -11.20 24.94 16.66
N THR A 495 -11.20 23.63 16.35
CA THR A 495 -12.16 22.66 16.91
C THR A 495 -11.72 22.15 18.28
N ALA A 496 -12.69 21.74 19.11
CA ALA A 496 -12.40 21.17 20.43
C ALA A 496 -11.60 19.86 20.29
N HIS A 497 -11.96 19.01 19.35
CA HIS A 497 -11.32 17.71 19.12
C HIS A 497 -9.86 17.82 18.68
N TYR A 498 -9.47 18.90 18.00
CA TYR A 498 -8.05 19.11 17.68
C TYR A 498 -7.18 19.09 18.93
N LYS A 499 -7.64 19.76 20.00
CA LYS A 499 -6.91 19.85 21.29
C LYS A 499 -6.89 18.52 22.06
N GLU A 500 -7.79 17.60 21.77
CA GLU A 500 -7.82 16.27 22.38
C GLU A 500 -6.79 15.34 21.73
N PHE A 501 -6.43 15.61 20.46
CA PHE A 501 -5.48 14.81 19.68
C PHE A 501 -4.06 15.38 19.63
N ASP A 502 -3.87 16.67 19.94
CA ASP A 502 -2.58 17.36 19.98
C ASP A 502 -1.90 17.15 21.35
#